data_f2c685a595b3ee3cf42ce4ba4d8c0c99
#
_entry.id   f2c685a595b3ee3cf42ce4ba4d8c0c99
#
_cell.length_a   1.000
_cell.length_b   1.000
_cell.length_c   1.000
_cell.angle_alpha   90.00
_cell.angle_beta   90.00
_cell.angle_gamma   90.00
#
_symmetry.space_group_name_H-M   'P 1'
#
loop_
_entity.id
_entity.type
_entity.pdbx_description
1 polymer ?
#
loop_
_entity_poly.entity_id
_entity_poly.type
_entity_poly.pdbx_seq_one_letter_code
_entity_poly.pdbx_strand_id
1 'polypeptide(L)'
;DNIYYFGRNKIDYNWLVVTAACMLVNAAKFNKVNGFNEDMPVAYNDVELCFRLVEAGYYNVVRNDVILYHHESVSRGNDLKSEKKFKRLMAEQKHLYKLHPYFKNKDPFYSSNLTQHAPDFSYNMMKENIGKCVVEECTKEFDICRKVVNAIDNIYVGNKCIIEGWGFYNEKPYNGNIQLLLKSDNKSYLIT
;
A
#
# COMPACT_ATOMS: atom_id res chain seq x y z
N ASP A 1 -11.76 -14.99 7.84
CA ASP A 1 -10.40 -15.31 8.24
C ASP A 1 -10.03 -14.64 9.54
N ASN A 2 -9.73 -15.46 10.54
CA ASN A 2 -9.51 -14.99 11.91
C ASN A 2 -8.12 -14.39 12.16
N ILE A 3 -7.27 -14.27 11.14
CA ILE A 3 -5.85 -13.88 11.29
C ILE A 3 -5.50 -12.76 10.30
N TYR A 4 -6.41 -11.80 10.12
CA TYR A 4 -6.09 -10.64 9.32
C TYR A 4 -4.97 -9.84 10.00
N TYR A 5 -3.82 -9.73 9.32
CA TYR A 5 -2.66 -8.98 9.76
C TYR A 5 -2.31 -9.20 11.24
N PHE A 6 -1.90 -10.43 11.57
CA PHE A 6 -1.49 -10.79 12.95
C PHE A 6 -2.56 -10.47 14.03
N GLY A 7 -3.84 -10.54 13.68
CA GLY A 7 -4.95 -10.26 14.60
C GLY A 7 -5.25 -8.77 14.79
N ARG A 8 -4.77 -7.88 13.92
CA ARG A 8 -5.05 -6.44 13.96
C ARG A 8 -6.55 -6.11 13.97
N ASN A 9 -7.37 -6.96 13.34
CA ASN A 9 -8.82 -6.88 13.38
C ASN A 9 -9.46 -7.32 14.71
N LYS A 10 -8.65 -7.67 15.71
CA LYS A 10 -9.12 -8.08 17.06
C LYS A 10 -8.74 -7.08 18.16
N ILE A 11 -8.00 -6.06 17.82
CA ILE A 11 -7.55 -5.04 18.76
C ILE A 11 -7.98 -3.66 18.30
N ASP A 12 -8.27 -2.79 19.25
CA ASP A 12 -8.55 -1.39 18.97
C ASP A 12 -7.25 -0.66 18.66
N TYR A 13 -7.20 0.07 17.57
CA TYR A 13 -6.06 0.91 17.24
C TYR A 13 -6.44 2.05 16.27
N ASN A 14 -5.48 2.93 16.04
CA ASN A 14 -5.70 4.08 15.19
C ASN A 14 -5.65 3.72 13.71
N TRP A 15 -6.59 4.24 12.95
CA TRP A 15 -6.63 4.19 11.51
C TRP A 15 -6.61 5.58 10.92
N LEU A 16 -6.08 5.73 9.73
CA LEU A 16 -6.17 7.00 9.01
C LEU A 16 -7.64 7.33 8.67
N VAL A 17 -8.40 6.30 8.32
CA VAL A 17 -9.79 6.43 7.87
C VAL A 17 -10.66 5.35 8.50
N VAL A 18 -11.88 5.70 8.84
CA VAL A 18 -12.96 4.79 9.23
C VAL A 18 -14.19 5.08 8.37
N THR A 19 -14.97 4.05 8.05
CA THR A 19 -16.17 4.21 7.21
C THR A 19 -17.31 4.87 7.96
N ALA A 20 -18.07 5.74 7.29
CA ALA A 20 -19.30 6.31 7.82
C ALA A 20 -20.50 5.34 7.81
N ALA A 21 -20.36 4.11 7.32
CA ALA A 21 -21.41 3.11 7.43
C ALA A 21 -21.84 2.88 8.90
N CYS A 22 -20.89 3.01 9.83
CA CYS A 22 -21.17 3.15 11.27
C CYS A 22 -20.06 3.98 11.91
N MET A 23 -20.29 5.26 12.09
CA MET A 23 -19.34 6.21 12.65
C MET A 23 -19.94 6.97 13.81
N LEU A 24 -19.20 7.05 14.91
CA LEU A 24 -19.49 7.90 16.05
C LEU A 24 -18.42 8.99 16.15
N VAL A 25 -18.84 10.25 16.14
CA VAL A 25 -17.93 11.39 16.25
C VAL A 25 -18.37 12.28 17.40
N ASN A 26 -17.43 12.78 18.19
CA ASN A 26 -17.73 13.79 19.19
C ASN A 26 -18.18 15.08 18.52
N ALA A 27 -19.34 15.62 18.92
CA ALA A 27 -19.97 16.77 18.27
C ALA A 27 -19.08 18.02 18.27
N ALA A 28 -18.34 18.28 19.35
CA ALA A 28 -17.46 19.46 19.43
C ALA A 28 -16.27 19.30 18.44
N LYS A 29 -15.72 18.09 18.28
CA LYS A 29 -14.63 17.81 17.31
C LYS A 29 -15.15 17.88 15.87
N PHE A 30 -16.34 17.35 15.62
CA PHE A 30 -17.01 17.43 14.32
C PHE A 30 -17.23 18.88 13.89
N ASN A 31 -17.78 19.70 14.79
CA ASN A 31 -18.02 21.12 14.54
C ASN A 31 -16.71 21.90 14.36
N LYS A 32 -15.66 21.55 15.12
CA LYS A 32 -14.34 22.19 15.00
C LYS A 32 -13.72 22.02 13.61
N VAL A 33 -14.00 20.90 12.95
CA VAL A 33 -13.54 20.66 11.56
C VAL A 33 -14.61 20.98 10.52
N ASN A 34 -15.68 21.70 10.88
CA ASN A 34 -16.77 22.14 10.01
C ASN A 34 -17.61 21.01 9.39
N GLY A 35 -17.76 19.89 10.09
CA GLY A 35 -18.62 18.80 9.63
C GLY A 35 -18.17 18.10 8.34
N PHE A 36 -19.11 17.56 7.57
CA PHE A 36 -18.83 16.98 6.26
C PHE A 36 -18.56 18.06 5.20
N ASN A 37 -17.67 17.75 4.27
CA ASN A 37 -17.40 18.60 3.12
C ASN A 37 -18.50 18.39 2.05
N GLU A 38 -19.29 19.43 1.78
CA GLU A 38 -20.41 19.37 0.84
C GLU A 38 -19.96 19.27 -0.63
N ASP A 39 -18.72 19.61 -0.94
CA ASP A 39 -18.14 19.44 -2.28
C ASP A 39 -17.85 17.96 -2.64
N MET A 40 -18.04 17.07 -1.65
CA MET A 40 -17.86 15.61 -1.82
C MET A 40 -19.17 14.87 -1.45
N PRO A 41 -20.23 15.00 -2.26
CA PRO A 41 -21.56 14.58 -1.85
C PRO A 41 -21.81 13.08 -1.87
N VAL A 42 -20.94 12.29 -2.51
CA VAL A 42 -21.23 10.87 -2.77
C VAL A 42 -20.14 9.92 -2.28
N ALA A 43 -18.89 10.14 -2.66
CA ALA A 43 -17.77 9.29 -2.26
C ALA A 43 -16.73 10.09 -1.47
N TYR A 44 -15.95 9.39 -0.66
CA TYR A 44 -14.83 9.94 0.10
C TYR A 44 -15.17 11.07 1.10
N ASN A 45 -16.43 11.35 1.37
CA ASN A 45 -16.83 12.36 2.37
C ASN A 45 -16.43 11.95 3.79
N ASP A 46 -16.52 10.66 4.11
CA ASP A 46 -16.03 10.08 5.37
C ASP A 46 -14.51 10.05 5.43
N VAL A 47 -13.85 9.73 4.33
CA VAL A 47 -12.39 9.75 4.21
C VAL A 47 -11.85 11.16 4.44
N GLU A 48 -12.47 12.15 3.81
CA GLU A 48 -12.08 13.56 3.91
C GLU A 48 -12.28 14.10 5.33
N LEU A 49 -13.41 13.78 5.97
CA LEU A 49 -13.65 14.11 7.37
C LEU A 49 -12.56 13.49 8.28
N CYS A 50 -12.23 12.21 8.06
CA CYS A 50 -11.18 11.54 8.82
C CYS A 50 -9.82 12.22 8.64
N PHE A 51 -9.48 12.66 7.44
CA PHE A 51 -8.25 13.41 7.18
C PHE A 51 -8.20 14.71 7.97
N ARG A 52 -9.27 15.52 7.93
CA ARG A 52 -9.32 16.77 8.71
C ARG A 52 -9.27 16.54 10.22
N LEU A 53 -9.87 15.46 10.71
CA LEU A 53 -9.76 15.09 12.13
C LEU A 53 -8.31 14.76 12.49
N VAL A 54 -7.59 14.03 11.66
CA VAL A 54 -6.17 13.72 11.89
C VAL A 54 -5.29 14.96 11.78
N GLU A 55 -5.53 15.84 10.81
CA GLU A 55 -4.84 17.13 10.66
C GLU A 55 -5.07 18.05 11.87
N ALA A 56 -6.26 17.96 12.49
CA ALA A 56 -6.59 18.68 13.72
C ALA A 56 -6.00 18.05 15.00
N GLY A 57 -5.20 16.98 14.86
CA GLY A 57 -4.53 16.30 15.98
C GLY A 57 -5.41 15.26 16.69
N TYR A 58 -6.50 14.83 16.09
CA TYR A 58 -7.36 13.76 16.62
C TYR A 58 -7.01 12.40 16.01
N TYR A 59 -7.55 11.34 16.60
CA TYR A 59 -7.38 9.98 16.15
C TYR A 59 -8.70 9.37 15.73
N ASN A 60 -8.68 8.64 14.62
CA ASN A 60 -9.78 7.77 14.23
C ASN A 60 -9.49 6.36 14.74
N VAL A 61 -10.44 5.73 15.40
CA VAL A 61 -10.27 4.43 16.05
C VAL A 61 -11.34 3.47 15.56
N VAL A 62 -10.94 2.27 15.16
CA VAL A 62 -11.88 1.16 14.94
C VAL A 62 -12.01 0.37 16.24
N ARG A 63 -13.24 0.24 16.72
CA ARG A 63 -13.62 -0.58 17.87
C ARG A 63 -13.97 -1.98 17.38
N ASN A 64 -13.10 -2.95 17.68
CA ASN A 64 -13.27 -4.34 17.21
C ASN A 64 -14.14 -5.21 18.12
N ASP A 65 -14.59 -4.67 19.25
CA ASP A 65 -15.59 -5.30 20.14
C ASP A 65 -17.03 -5.06 19.66
N VAL A 66 -17.25 -4.16 18.71
CA VAL A 66 -18.56 -3.84 18.11
C VAL A 66 -18.67 -4.47 16.74
N ILE A 67 -19.64 -5.35 16.55
CA ILE A 67 -19.86 -6.07 15.30
C ILE A 67 -21.21 -5.66 14.73
N LEU A 68 -21.21 -5.18 13.49
CA LEU A 68 -22.39 -4.82 12.71
C LEU A 68 -22.34 -5.45 11.33
N TYR A 69 -23.51 -5.76 10.77
CA TYR A 69 -23.62 -6.26 9.40
C TYR A 69 -23.96 -5.13 8.45
N HIS A 70 -23.07 -4.88 7.49
CA HIS A 70 -23.27 -3.88 6.45
C HIS A 70 -23.66 -4.55 5.14
N HIS A 71 -24.91 -4.40 4.74
CA HIS A 71 -25.40 -4.89 3.44
C HIS A 71 -25.03 -3.90 2.34
N GLU A 72 -23.81 -4.03 1.81
CA GLU A 72 -23.30 -3.13 0.77
C GLU A 72 -24.13 -3.18 -0.51
N SER A 73 -24.16 -2.05 -1.22
CA SER A 73 -24.72 -1.93 -2.58
C SER A 73 -26.23 -2.14 -2.71
N VAL A 74 -26.98 -2.35 -1.63
CA VAL A 74 -28.43 -2.56 -1.70
C VAL A 74 -29.16 -1.32 -2.23
N SER A 75 -28.78 -0.13 -1.76
CA SER A 75 -29.44 1.13 -2.15
C SER A 75 -28.77 1.86 -3.31
N ARG A 76 -27.47 1.77 -3.46
CA ARG A 76 -26.68 2.60 -4.39
C ARG A 76 -26.15 1.84 -5.60
N GLY A 77 -26.13 0.51 -5.53
CA GLY A 77 -25.54 -0.35 -6.55
C GLY A 77 -24.01 -0.23 -6.61
N ASN A 78 -23.39 -0.95 -7.53
CA ASN A 78 -21.94 -0.97 -7.68
C ASN A 78 -21.47 0.21 -8.54
N ASP A 79 -20.65 1.08 -7.99
CA ASP A 79 -20.12 2.26 -8.68
C ASP A 79 -19.14 1.90 -9.82
N LEU A 80 -18.53 0.72 -9.78
CA LEU A 80 -17.61 0.25 -10.83
C LEU A 80 -18.33 -0.25 -12.09
N LYS A 81 -19.64 -0.56 -12.01
CA LYS A 81 -20.42 -1.07 -13.15
C LYS A 81 -20.93 0.02 -14.10
N SER A 82 -20.78 1.29 -13.77
CA SER A 82 -21.23 2.41 -14.59
C SER A 82 -20.08 3.37 -14.86
N GLU A 83 -19.78 3.61 -16.14
CA GLU A 83 -18.72 4.54 -16.54
C GLU A 83 -18.91 5.94 -15.96
N LYS A 84 -20.15 6.43 -15.91
CA LYS A 84 -20.48 7.74 -15.31
C LYS A 84 -20.15 7.77 -13.81
N LYS A 85 -20.52 6.70 -13.09
CA LYS A 85 -20.25 6.61 -11.64
C LYS A 85 -18.76 6.45 -11.38
N PHE A 86 -18.05 5.68 -12.21
CA PHE A 86 -16.61 5.52 -12.12
C PHE A 86 -15.86 6.83 -12.38
N LYS A 87 -16.23 7.60 -13.42
CA LYS A 87 -15.64 8.92 -13.69
C LYS A 87 -15.84 9.88 -12.52
N ARG A 88 -17.03 9.88 -11.91
CA ARG A 88 -17.29 10.68 -10.70
C ARG A 88 -16.40 10.24 -9.54
N LEU A 89 -16.32 8.94 -9.26
CA LEU A 89 -15.49 8.38 -8.19
C LEU A 89 -14.03 8.84 -8.35
N MET A 90 -13.47 8.77 -9.57
CA MET A 90 -12.12 9.22 -9.85
C MET A 90 -11.95 10.74 -9.71
N ALA A 91 -12.95 11.51 -10.07
CA ALA A 91 -12.93 12.97 -9.90
C ALA A 91 -12.94 13.37 -8.42
N GLU A 92 -13.79 12.74 -7.61
CA GLU A 92 -13.86 12.95 -6.16
C GLU A 92 -12.56 12.50 -5.47
N GLN A 93 -11.96 11.36 -5.88
CA GLN A 93 -10.65 10.93 -5.39
C GLN A 93 -9.54 11.95 -5.72
N LYS A 94 -9.52 12.45 -6.95
CA LYS A 94 -8.55 13.48 -7.34
C LYS A 94 -8.73 14.76 -6.54
N HIS A 95 -9.98 15.14 -6.27
CA HIS A 95 -10.30 16.30 -5.45
C HIS A 95 -9.84 16.10 -4.00
N LEU A 96 -10.10 14.94 -3.41
CA LEU A 96 -9.64 14.58 -2.08
C LEU A 96 -8.12 14.77 -1.93
N TYR A 97 -7.32 14.20 -2.82
CA TYR A 97 -5.86 14.33 -2.74
C TYR A 97 -5.31 15.68 -3.19
N LYS A 98 -6.12 16.51 -3.84
CA LYS A 98 -5.80 17.92 -4.04
C LYS A 98 -5.94 18.73 -2.75
N LEU A 99 -6.97 18.43 -1.95
CA LEU A 99 -7.19 19.06 -0.64
C LEU A 99 -6.17 18.56 0.40
N HIS A 100 -5.85 17.27 0.37
CA HIS A 100 -5.00 16.60 1.36
C HIS A 100 -3.80 15.88 0.70
N PRO A 101 -2.86 16.61 0.08
CA PRO A 101 -1.74 16.01 -0.66
C PRO A 101 -0.81 15.19 0.24
N TYR A 102 -0.76 15.50 1.53
CA TYR A 102 0.06 14.79 2.51
C TYR A 102 -0.32 13.32 2.63
N PHE A 103 -1.62 13.00 2.61
CA PHE A 103 -2.10 11.63 2.78
C PHE A 103 -2.10 10.80 1.50
N LYS A 104 -1.75 11.38 0.37
CA LYS A 104 -1.54 10.62 -0.85
C LYS A 104 -0.30 9.75 -0.70
N ASN A 105 -0.47 8.43 -0.64
CA ASN A 105 0.60 7.45 -0.43
C ASN A 105 1.32 7.58 0.94
N LYS A 106 0.63 8.13 1.95
CA LYS A 106 1.21 8.30 3.28
C LYS A 106 0.12 8.12 4.35
N ASP A 107 0.22 7.05 5.10
CA ASP A 107 -0.63 6.77 6.25
C ASP A 107 0.24 6.80 7.52
N PRO A 108 -0.01 7.74 8.47
CA PRO A 108 0.78 7.84 9.69
C PRO A 108 0.60 6.65 10.65
N PHE A 109 -0.45 5.84 10.46
CA PHE A 109 -0.75 4.67 11.27
C PHE A 109 -0.40 3.34 10.58
N TYR A 110 0.19 3.40 9.39
CA TYR A 110 0.62 2.24 8.62
C TYR A 110 2.13 2.27 8.43
N SER A 111 2.79 1.15 8.70
CA SER A 111 4.25 1.08 8.57
C SER A 111 4.69 1.35 7.13
N SER A 112 5.62 2.27 6.99
CA SER A 112 6.23 2.55 5.68
C SER A 112 7.10 1.40 5.15
N ASN A 113 7.38 0.39 5.97
CA ASN A 113 8.08 -0.83 5.57
C ASN A 113 7.15 -1.86 4.93
N LEU A 114 5.84 -1.62 4.99
CA LEU A 114 4.85 -2.49 4.37
C LEU A 114 4.37 -1.91 3.05
N THR A 115 4.00 -2.79 2.12
CA THR A 115 3.50 -2.39 0.81
C THR A 115 2.17 -1.64 0.90
N GLN A 116 2.01 -0.64 0.04
CA GLN A 116 0.73 0.03 -0.20
C GLN A 116 0.08 -0.42 -1.51
N HIS A 117 0.71 -1.35 -2.23
CA HIS A 117 0.25 -1.82 -3.54
C HIS A 117 -0.66 -3.04 -3.46
N ALA A 118 -0.61 -3.76 -2.33
CA ALA A 118 -1.44 -4.93 -2.09
C ALA A 118 -1.95 -4.94 -0.64
N PRO A 119 -3.14 -5.50 -0.37
CA PRO A 119 -3.72 -5.56 0.97
C PRO A 119 -3.21 -6.75 1.81
N ASP A 120 -2.05 -7.26 1.50
CA ASP A 120 -1.45 -8.46 2.10
C ASP A 120 -0.42 -8.16 3.19
N PHE A 121 -0.10 -6.87 3.40
CA PHE A 121 0.88 -6.40 4.38
C PHE A 121 2.30 -6.94 4.18
N SER A 122 2.64 -7.34 2.96
CA SER A 122 4.00 -7.72 2.60
C SER A 122 4.97 -6.55 2.74
N TYR A 123 6.25 -6.84 2.79
CA TYR A 123 7.27 -5.79 2.85
C TYR A 123 7.24 -4.88 1.62
N ASN A 124 7.45 -3.59 1.86
CA ASN A 124 7.62 -2.62 0.79
C ASN A 124 9.03 -2.72 0.20
N MET A 125 9.26 -3.72 -0.62
CA MET A 125 10.55 -3.97 -1.27
C MET A 125 11.01 -2.80 -2.16
N MET A 126 10.07 -1.91 -2.55
CA MET A 126 10.41 -0.72 -3.34
C MET A 126 11.12 0.38 -2.55
N LYS A 127 11.16 0.30 -1.23
CA LYS A 127 11.84 1.26 -0.36
C LYS A 127 13.31 0.91 -0.13
N GLU A 128 13.66 -0.35 -0.26
CA GLU A 128 15.01 -0.81 -0.09
C GLU A 128 15.75 -0.65 -1.42
N ASN A 129 16.53 0.42 -1.49
CA ASN A 129 17.59 0.60 -2.46
C ASN A 129 17.26 0.18 -3.90
N ILE A 130 16.42 0.94 -4.58
CA ILE A 130 16.69 1.13 -6.01
C ILE A 130 18.00 1.93 -6.08
N GLY A 131 19.08 1.28 -5.66
CA GLY A 131 20.40 1.71 -5.98
C GLY A 131 20.48 1.81 -7.51
N LYS A 132 21.25 2.71 -8.03
CA LYS A 132 21.55 2.68 -9.46
C LYS A 132 22.26 1.37 -9.71
N CYS A 133 21.53 0.35 -10.19
CA CYS A 133 22.16 -0.87 -10.64
C CYS A 133 23.02 -0.54 -11.84
N VAL A 134 24.27 -0.91 -11.79
CA VAL A 134 25.15 -0.85 -12.95
C VAL A 134 24.97 -2.18 -13.69
N VAL A 135 24.58 -2.11 -14.95
CA VAL A 135 24.44 -3.27 -15.82
C VAL A 135 25.63 -3.28 -16.77
N GLU A 136 26.49 -4.27 -16.63
CA GLU A 136 27.69 -4.42 -17.48
C GLU A 136 27.61 -5.71 -18.27
N GLU A 137 27.95 -5.65 -19.57
CA GLU A 137 28.13 -6.87 -20.36
C GLU A 137 29.35 -7.62 -19.83
N CYS A 138 29.16 -8.87 -19.46
CA CYS A 138 30.19 -9.67 -18.80
C CYS A 138 30.57 -10.85 -19.63
N THR A 139 31.87 -10.95 -19.93
CA THR A 139 32.49 -12.10 -20.65
C THR A 139 33.11 -13.14 -19.73
N LYS A 140 33.09 -12.86 -18.40
CA LYS A 140 33.66 -13.79 -17.42
C LYS A 140 32.73 -14.97 -17.18
N GLU A 141 33.29 -16.16 -17.08
CA GLU A 141 32.58 -17.32 -16.54
C GLU A 141 32.51 -17.20 -15.02
N PHE A 142 31.33 -17.44 -14.47
CA PHE A 142 31.11 -17.49 -13.03
C PHE A 142 30.74 -18.91 -12.62
N ASP A 143 31.34 -19.36 -11.54
CA ASP A 143 30.93 -20.61 -10.90
C ASP A 143 29.59 -20.42 -10.23
N ILE A 144 28.64 -21.32 -10.49
CA ILE A 144 27.34 -21.32 -9.82
C ILE A 144 27.55 -21.73 -8.37
N CYS A 145 27.33 -20.81 -7.47
CA CYS A 145 27.35 -21.10 -6.03
C CYS A 145 26.12 -21.92 -5.63
N ARG A 146 26.28 -23.21 -5.43
CA ARG A 146 25.20 -24.13 -5.02
C ARG A 146 24.74 -23.94 -3.57
N LYS A 147 25.38 -23.05 -2.81
CA LYS A 147 25.03 -22.72 -1.43
C LYS A 147 24.05 -21.56 -1.31
N VAL A 148 23.69 -20.95 -2.43
CA VAL A 148 22.67 -19.90 -2.48
C VAL A 148 21.33 -20.54 -2.80
N VAL A 149 20.41 -20.43 -1.87
CA VAL A 149 18.98 -20.72 -2.10
C VAL A 149 18.32 -19.44 -2.46
N ASN A 150 17.66 -19.37 -3.60
CA ASN A 150 17.02 -18.17 -4.10
C ASN A 150 15.73 -18.48 -4.85
N ALA A 151 14.87 -17.49 -4.96
CA ALA A 151 13.76 -17.48 -5.89
C ALA A 151 13.60 -16.07 -6.47
N ILE A 152 13.20 -16.00 -7.73
CA ILE A 152 12.70 -14.77 -8.36
C ILE A 152 11.19 -14.88 -8.36
N ASP A 153 10.53 -13.99 -7.62
CA ASP A 153 9.09 -14.01 -7.46
C ASP A 153 8.39 -13.29 -8.61
N ASN A 154 8.95 -12.14 -9.03
CA ASN A 154 8.37 -11.31 -10.08
C ASN A 154 9.45 -10.65 -10.95
N ILE A 155 9.12 -10.45 -12.22
CA ILE A 155 9.89 -9.63 -13.15
C ILE A 155 8.92 -8.69 -13.87
N TYR A 156 9.10 -7.39 -13.66
CA TYR A 156 8.31 -6.36 -14.32
C TYR A 156 9.18 -5.68 -15.38
N VAL A 157 8.69 -5.63 -16.61
CA VAL A 157 9.40 -5.00 -17.74
C VAL A 157 8.56 -3.83 -18.25
N GLY A 158 9.11 -2.62 -18.14
CA GLY A 158 8.51 -1.39 -18.62
C GLY A 158 9.61 -0.38 -18.95
N ASN A 159 9.43 0.88 -18.60
CA ASN A 159 10.50 1.90 -18.70
C ASN A 159 11.70 1.59 -17.77
N LYS A 160 11.49 0.70 -16.82
CA LYS A 160 12.51 0.11 -15.94
C LYS A 160 12.22 -1.37 -15.82
N CYS A 161 13.28 -2.19 -15.71
CA CYS A 161 13.15 -3.58 -15.34
C CYS A 161 13.26 -3.67 -13.81
N ILE A 162 12.26 -4.28 -13.17
CA ILE A 162 12.26 -4.54 -11.73
C ILE A 162 12.25 -6.05 -11.57
N ILE A 163 13.20 -6.57 -10.82
CA ILE A 163 13.30 -7.98 -10.48
C ILE A 163 13.11 -8.08 -8.97
N GLU A 164 12.09 -8.81 -8.54
CA GLU A 164 11.80 -9.08 -7.14
C GLU A 164 12.11 -10.54 -6.83
N GLY A 165 12.77 -10.77 -5.72
CA GLY A 165 13.12 -12.11 -5.30
C GLY A 165 13.85 -12.10 -3.96
N TRP A 166 14.27 -13.28 -3.53
CA TRP A 166 15.02 -13.45 -2.30
C TRP A 166 16.16 -14.44 -2.47
N GLY A 167 17.18 -14.32 -1.63
CA GLY A 167 18.29 -15.26 -1.62
C GLY A 167 18.92 -15.38 -0.23
N PHE A 168 19.33 -16.58 0.11
CA PHE A 168 20.05 -16.89 1.34
C PHE A 168 21.33 -17.67 1.03
N TYR A 169 22.38 -17.35 1.76
CA TYR A 169 23.62 -18.11 1.68
C TYR A 169 23.76 -19.01 2.92
N ASN A 170 23.85 -20.32 2.72
CA ASN A 170 23.93 -21.31 3.82
C ASN A 170 22.82 -21.13 4.87
N GLU A 171 21.57 -20.90 4.42
CA GLU A 171 20.40 -20.73 5.30
C GLU A 171 20.49 -19.55 6.28
N LYS A 172 21.40 -18.61 6.03
CA LYS A 172 21.57 -17.39 6.83
C LYS A 172 21.45 -16.15 5.95
N PRO A 173 20.95 -15.03 6.52
CA PRO A 173 20.99 -13.76 5.81
C PRO A 173 22.43 -13.42 5.41
N TYR A 174 22.63 -13.05 4.16
CA TYR A 174 23.93 -12.64 3.66
C TYR A 174 24.04 -11.12 3.63
N ASN A 175 24.99 -10.58 4.37
CA ASN A 175 25.22 -9.13 4.46
C ASN A 175 26.21 -8.61 3.41
N GLY A 176 26.61 -9.43 2.45
CA GLY A 176 27.51 -9.04 1.36
C GLY A 176 26.75 -8.55 0.13
N ASN A 177 27.49 -8.06 -0.85
CA ASN A 177 26.94 -7.64 -2.12
C ASN A 177 26.40 -8.87 -2.89
N ILE A 178 25.11 -8.84 -3.22
CA ILE A 178 24.47 -9.81 -4.10
C ILE A 178 24.61 -9.27 -5.52
N GLN A 179 25.13 -10.11 -6.42
CA GLN A 179 25.22 -9.80 -7.83
C GLN A 179 24.29 -10.74 -8.61
N LEU A 180 23.54 -10.18 -9.52
CA LEU A 180 22.65 -10.95 -10.38
C LEU A 180 23.28 -11.10 -11.76
N LEU A 181 23.41 -12.34 -12.23
CA LEU A 181 23.90 -12.64 -13.59
C LEU A 181 22.71 -12.99 -14.49
N LEU A 182 22.42 -12.13 -15.46
CA LEU A 182 21.47 -12.43 -16.53
C LEU A 182 22.20 -13.05 -17.71
N LYS A 183 21.76 -14.22 -18.16
CA LYS A 183 22.30 -14.91 -19.34
C LYS A 183 21.27 -15.00 -20.46
N SER A 184 21.66 -14.66 -21.66
CA SER A 184 20.97 -15.02 -22.90
C SER A 184 21.84 -15.99 -23.71
N ASP A 185 21.34 -16.48 -24.84
CA ASP A 185 22.08 -17.44 -25.67
C ASP A 185 23.46 -16.93 -26.09
N ASN A 186 23.64 -15.63 -26.27
CA ASN A 186 24.85 -15.02 -26.81
C ASN A 186 25.53 -14.00 -25.90
N LYS A 187 24.90 -13.61 -24.78
CA LYS A 187 25.41 -12.53 -23.91
C LYS A 187 25.12 -12.80 -22.44
N SER A 188 25.99 -12.28 -21.60
CA SER A 188 25.80 -12.27 -20.15
C SER A 188 25.93 -10.84 -19.61
N TYR A 189 25.08 -10.48 -18.67
CA TYR A 189 25.09 -9.18 -18.03
C TYR A 189 25.16 -9.35 -16.52
N LEU A 190 26.10 -8.68 -15.90
CA LEU A 190 26.21 -8.57 -14.45
C LEU A 190 25.50 -7.32 -13.97
N ILE A 191 24.62 -7.51 -12.98
CA ILE A 191 23.93 -6.42 -12.29
C ILE A 191 24.51 -6.30 -10.88
N THR A 192 25.09 -5.16 -10.58
CA THR A 192 25.71 -4.83 -9.29
C THR A 192 25.05 -3.66 -8.61
#